data_27d5c17e4b16c30440f3591bee288422
#
_entry.id   27d5c17e4b16c30440f3591bee288422
#
_cell.length_a   1.000
_cell.length_b   1.000
_cell.length_c   1.000
_cell.angle_alpha   90.00
_cell.angle_beta   90.00
_cell.angle_gamma   90.00
#
_symmetry.space_group_name_H-M   'P 1'
#
loop_
_entity.id
_entity.type
_entity.pdbx_description
1 polymer ?
#
loop_
_entity_poly.entity_id
_entity_poly.type
_entity_poly.pdbx_seq_one_letter_code
_entity_poly.pdbx_strand_id
1 'polypeptide(L)'
;LPESELDIMLVLWNNTPPMNRMEIEKVINTKKSLAPTTILSLLARLEAKNFVEVTKQGKMNLYTPLVSQSDYQAHESQSVLEKLYGNSLKKFVTSLYQGKKVSPEEIQDLSDFLKELEDREK
;
A
#
# COMPACT_ATOMS: atom_id res chain seq x y z
N LEU A 1 1.52 -2.19 7.59
CA LEU A 1 2.71 -3.00 7.28
C LEU A 1 3.98 -2.19 7.45
N PRO A 2 5.06 -2.82 7.94
CA PRO A 2 6.38 -2.20 7.88
C PRO A 2 6.76 -1.85 6.45
N GLU A 3 7.61 -0.85 6.30
CA GLU A 3 7.97 -0.29 4.98
C GLU A 3 8.48 -1.35 4.00
N SER A 4 9.38 -2.23 4.45
CA SER A 4 9.95 -3.24 3.56
C SER A 4 8.93 -4.28 3.10
N GLU A 5 7.99 -4.66 3.97
CA GLU A 5 6.90 -5.58 3.62
C GLU A 5 5.94 -4.91 2.64
N LEU A 6 5.66 -3.62 2.85
CA LEU A 6 4.82 -2.86 1.93
C LEU A 6 5.47 -2.74 0.55
N ASP A 7 6.79 -2.56 0.49
CA ASP A 7 7.52 -2.52 -0.78
C ASP A 7 7.30 -3.79 -1.60
N ILE A 8 7.31 -4.95 -0.94
CA ILE A 8 7.04 -6.24 -1.61
C ILE A 8 5.59 -6.28 -2.12
N MET A 9 4.63 -5.86 -1.29
CA MET A 9 3.22 -5.83 -1.70
C MET A 9 3.00 -4.89 -2.89
N LEU A 10 3.68 -3.74 -2.92
CA LEU A 10 3.59 -2.81 -4.05
C LEU A 10 4.09 -3.45 -5.34
N VAL A 11 5.13 -4.27 -5.28
CA VAL A 11 5.60 -5.02 -6.45
C VAL A 11 4.52 -5.97 -6.94
N LEU A 12 3.90 -6.73 -6.03
CA LEU A 12 2.84 -7.68 -6.39
C LEU A 12 1.60 -6.99 -6.95
N TRP A 13 1.20 -5.85 -6.35
CA TRP A 13 0.02 -5.11 -6.81
C TRP A 13 0.24 -4.42 -8.16
N ASN A 14 1.46 -3.97 -8.44
CA ASN A 14 1.76 -3.18 -9.65
C ASN A 14 2.27 -4.02 -10.81
N ASN A 15 2.35 -5.33 -10.65
CA ASN A 15 2.78 -6.26 -11.70
C ASN A 15 1.73 -7.34 -11.87
N THR A 16 2.04 -8.39 -12.64
CA THR A 16 1.08 -9.44 -12.93
C THR A 16 1.33 -10.66 -12.05
N PRO A 17 0.59 -10.82 -10.92
CA PRO A 17 0.70 -12.04 -10.11
C PRO A 17 0.12 -13.25 -10.86
N PRO A 18 0.55 -14.48 -10.53
CA PRO A 18 1.53 -14.80 -9.48
C PRO A 18 2.97 -14.51 -9.92
N MET A 19 3.83 -14.20 -8.96
CA MET A 19 5.23 -13.90 -9.20
C MET A 19 6.12 -14.81 -8.36
N ASN A 20 7.25 -15.23 -8.93
CA ASN A 20 8.26 -15.94 -8.15
C ASN A 20 9.24 -14.95 -7.51
N ARG A 21 10.12 -15.46 -6.62
CA ARG A 21 11.08 -14.61 -5.91
C ARG A 21 12.00 -13.83 -6.86
N MET A 22 12.48 -14.49 -7.92
CA MET A 22 13.40 -13.83 -8.85
C MET A 22 12.75 -12.67 -9.60
N GLU A 23 11.48 -12.83 -9.98
CA GLU A 23 10.71 -11.77 -10.63
C GLU A 23 10.51 -10.59 -9.68
N ILE A 24 10.16 -10.88 -8.41
CA ILE A 24 10.01 -9.84 -7.38
C ILE A 24 11.34 -9.12 -7.16
N GLU A 25 12.44 -9.88 -7.03
CA GLU A 25 13.77 -9.33 -6.83
C GLU A 25 14.16 -8.39 -7.97
N LYS A 26 13.91 -8.79 -9.20
CA LYS A 26 14.24 -7.97 -10.37
C LYS A 26 13.53 -6.60 -10.32
N VAL A 27 12.26 -6.57 -9.95
CA VAL A 27 11.51 -5.33 -9.87
C VAL A 27 11.96 -4.48 -8.68
N ILE A 28 12.11 -5.09 -7.50
CA ILE A 28 12.45 -4.33 -6.30
C ILE A 28 13.87 -3.76 -6.35
N ASN A 29 14.80 -4.45 -7.00
CA ASN A 29 16.18 -4.01 -7.11
C ASN A 29 16.37 -2.83 -8.07
N THR A 30 15.35 -2.41 -8.79
CA THR A 30 15.38 -1.15 -9.52
C THR A 30 15.37 0.07 -8.59
N LYS A 31 14.87 -0.10 -7.36
CA LYS A 31 14.74 0.99 -6.37
C LYS A 31 15.56 0.75 -5.11
N LYS A 32 15.66 -0.49 -4.66
CA LYS A 32 16.38 -0.88 -3.45
C LYS A 32 17.20 -2.13 -3.76
N SER A 33 18.38 -2.24 -3.12
CA SER A 33 19.17 -3.46 -3.24
C SER A 33 18.86 -4.35 -2.04
N LEU A 34 18.09 -5.42 -2.28
CA LEU A 34 17.75 -6.41 -1.24
C LEU A 34 18.30 -7.77 -1.62
N ALA A 35 18.93 -8.44 -0.63
CA ALA A 35 19.42 -9.79 -0.82
C ALA A 35 18.25 -10.78 -1.01
N PRO A 36 18.45 -11.87 -1.77
CA PRO A 36 17.41 -12.88 -1.93
C PRO A 36 16.87 -13.43 -0.61
N THR A 37 17.74 -13.62 0.39
CA THR A 37 17.33 -14.11 1.71
C THR A 37 16.45 -13.12 2.44
N THR A 38 16.69 -11.81 2.27
CA THR A 38 15.86 -10.76 2.84
C THR A 38 14.46 -10.78 2.19
N ILE A 39 14.40 -10.91 0.88
CA ILE A 39 13.12 -10.99 0.15
C ILE A 39 12.32 -12.20 0.62
N LEU A 40 12.95 -13.36 0.74
CA LEU A 40 12.27 -14.57 1.23
C LEU A 40 11.75 -14.41 2.65
N SER A 41 12.53 -13.75 3.52
CA SER A 41 12.11 -13.47 4.90
C SER A 41 10.89 -12.55 4.94
N LEU A 42 10.88 -11.51 4.11
CA LEU A 42 9.73 -10.58 4.01
C LEU A 42 8.49 -11.29 3.48
N LEU A 43 8.65 -12.15 2.46
CA LEU A 43 7.56 -12.93 1.91
C LEU A 43 6.98 -13.91 2.95
N ALA A 44 7.85 -14.53 3.76
CA ALA A 44 7.40 -15.42 4.83
C ALA A 44 6.56 -14.67 5.87
N ARG A 45 6.95 -13.44 6.21
CA ARG A 45 6.18 -12.60 7.13
C ARG A 45 4.82 -12.22 6.54
N LEU A 46 4.79 -11.89 5.25
CA LEU A 46 3.54 -11.55 4.56
C LEU A 46 2.61 -12.75 4.48
N GLU A 47 3.15 -13.94 4.24
CA GLU A 47 2.37 -15.18 4.27
C GLU A 47 1.77 -15.43 5.66
N ALA A 48 2.59 -15.27 6.71
CA ALA A 48 2.13 -15.45 8.09
C ALA A 48 1.02 -14.47 8.46
N LYS A 49 1.02 -13.28 7.88
CA LYS A 49 -0.01 -12.26 8.11
C LYS A 49 -1.22 -12.42 7.19
N ASN A 50 -1.24 -13.41 6.33
CA ASN A 50 -2.28 -13.65 5.33
C ASN A 50 -2.41 -12.56 4.27
N PHE A 51 -1.30 -11.92 3.93
CA PHE A 51 -1.24 -10.94 2.84
C PHE A 51 -0.92 -11.56 1.50
N VAL A 52 -0.21 -12.68 1.50
CA VAL A 52 0.11 -13.41 0.28
C VAL A 52 -0.18 -14.89 0.44
N GLU A 53 -0.55 -15.52 -0.67
CA GLU A 53 -0.68 -16.96 -0.78
C GLU A 53 0.52 -17.50 -1.55
N VAL A 54 1.09 -18.60 -1.07
CA VAL A 54 2.20 -19.28 -1.72
C VAL A 54 1.70 -20.54 -2.37
N THR A 55 1.89 -20.66 -3.68
CA THR A 55 1.57 -21.89 -4.43
C THR A 55 2.84 -22.38 -5.08
N LYS A 56 2.92 -23.70 -5.33
CA LYS A 56 4.09 -24.29 -5.97
C LYS A 56 3.79 -24.63 -7.42
N GLN A 57 4.75 -24.28 -8.28
CA GLN A 57 4.79 -24.74 -9.65
C GLN A 57 6.13 -25.45 -9.85
N GLY A 58 6.10 -26.80 -9.82
CA GLY A 58 7.34 -27.57 -9.77
C GLY A 58 8.08 -27.31 -8.46
N LYS A 59 9.33 -26.89 -8.55
CA LYS A 59 10.17 -26.52 -7.38
C LYS A 59 10.09 -25.04 -7.04
N MET A 60 9.31 -24.28 -7.79
CA MET A 60 9.24 -22.83 -7.68
C MET A 60 8.03 -22.42 -6.85
N ASN A 61 8.23 -21.50 -5.92
CA ASN A 61 7.15 -20.86 -5.17
C ASN A 61 6.64 -19.67 -5.94
N LEU A 62 5.32 -19.56 -6.05
CA LEU A 62 4.64 -18.42 -6.66
C LEU A 62 3.84 -17.69 -5.59
N TYR A 63 3.86 -16.38 -5.64
CA TYR A 63 3.26 -15.51 -4.63
C TYR A 63 2.12 -14.70 -5.25
N THR A 64 0.96 -14.74 -4.61
CA THR A 64 -0.24 -14.03 -5.04
C THR A 64 -0.78 -13.20 -3.88
N PRO A 65 -1.09 -11.91 -4.09
CA PRO A 65 -1.67 -11.13 -3.00
C PRO A 65 -3.08 -11.62 -2.65
N LEU A 66 -3.35 -11.73 -1.35
CA LEU A 66 -4.66 -12.11 -0.81
C LEU A 66 -5.48 -10.88 -0.44
N VAL A 67 -4.83 -9.73 -0.29
CA VAL A 67 -5.46 -8.45 0.05
C VAL A 67 -5.27 -7.52 -1.13
N SER A 68 -6.34 -6.88 -1.59
CA SER A 68 -6.24 -5.91 -2.68
C SER A 68 -5.59 -4.62 -2.20
N GLN A 69 -4.98 -3.88 -3.12
CA GLN A 69 -4.37 -2.58 -2.80
C GLN A 69 -5.41 -1.61 -2.26
N SER A 70 -6.59 -1.57 -2.85
CA SER A 70 -7.65 -0.65 -2.42
C SER A 70 -8.16 -0.97 -1.01
N ASP A 71 -8.31 -2.25 -0.68
CA ASP A 71 -8.72 -2.66 0.67
C ASP A 71 -7.67 -2.30 1.70
N TYR A 72 -6.39 -2.53 1.37
CA TYR A 72 -5.29 -2.15 2.26
C TYR A 72 -5.25 -0.64 2.47
N GLN A 73 -5.39 0.15 1.40
CA GLN A 73 -5.40 1.60 1.48
C GLN A 73 -6.53 2.12 2.36
N ALA A 74 -7.73 1.58 2.20
CA ALA A 74 -8.90 1.99 2.98
C ALA A 74 -8.68 1.73 4.47
N HIS A 75 -8.22 0.52 4.81
CA HIS A 75 -7.96 0.14 6.20
C HIS A 75 -6.85 0.99 6.82
N GLU A 76 -5.76 1.20 6.09
CA GLU A 76 -4.61 1.96 6.57
C GLU A 76 -4.97 3.42 6.79
N SER A 77 -5.73 4.01 5.86
CA SER A 77 -6.20 5.40 5.96
C SER A 77 -7.07 5.60 7.20
N GLN A 78 -7.98 4.68 7.46
CA GLN A 78 -8.83 4.74 8.66
C GLN A 78 -8.00 4.63 9.94
N SER A 79 -7.03 3.72 9.96
CA SER A 79 -6.16 3.52 11.11
C SER A 79 -5.33 4.77 11.41
N VAL A 80 -4.73 5.38 10.39
CA VAL A 80 -3.94 6.60 10.53
C VAL A 80 -4.83 7.74 11.04
N LEU A 81 -6.00 7.92 10.44
CA LEU A 81 -6.92 8.99 10.81
C LEU A 81 -7.35 8.85 12.27
N GLU A 82 -7.70 7.62 12.69
CA GLU A 82 -8.13 7.35 14.06
C GLU A 82 -7.00 7.58 15.06
N LYS A 83 -5.84 6.98 14.82
CA LYS A 83 -4.75 6.97 15.81
C LYS A 83 -4.01 8.29 15.91
N LEU A 84 -3.78 8.96 14.80
CA LEU A 84 -2.97 10.18 14.77
C LEU A 84 -3.80 11.46 14.82
N TYR A 85 -5.03 11.43 14.33
CA TYR A 85 -5.83 12.64 14.17
C TYR A 85 -7.20 12.57 14.84
N GLY A 86 -7.44 11.55 15.67
CA GLY A 86 -8.69 11.42 16.41
C GLY A 86 -9.94 11.44 15.54
N ASN A 87 -9.85 10.84 14.34
CA ASN A 87 -10.92 10.81 13.33
C ASN A 87 -11.25 12.20 12.74
N SER A 88 -10.36 13.18 12.89
CA SER A 88 -10.59 14.52 12.34
C SER A 88 -9.92 14.69 10.99
N LEU A 89 -10.71 14.71 9.93
CA LEU A 89 -10.23 15.01 8.58
C LEU A 89 -9.62 16.41 8.51
N LYS A 90 -10.20 17.37 9.25
CA LYS A 90 -9.68 18.73 9.30
C LYS A 90 -8.25 18.76 9.85
N LYS A 91 -7.99 18.01 10.93
CA LYS A 91 -6.65 17.94 11.51
C LYS A 91 -5.65 17.30 10.56
N PHE A 92 -6.10 16.25 9.85
CA PHE A 92 -5.26 15.56 8.86
C PHE A 92 -4.87 16.49 7.72
N VAL A 93 -5.84 17.18 7.11
CA VAL A 93 -5.59 18.12 6.02
C VAL A 93 -4.73 19.29 6.50
N THR A 94 -4.97 19.81 7.71
CA THR A 94 -4.17 20.87 8.31
C THR A 94 -2.70 20.46 8.43
N SER A 95 -2.46 19.22 8.87
CA SER A 95 -1.12 18.68 9.00
C SER A 95 -0.39 18.64 7.65
N LEU A 96 -1.09 18.19 6.61
CA LEU A 96 -0.53 18.15 5.25
C LEU A 96 -0.20 19.56 4.74
N TYR A 97 -1.10 20.51 4.98
CA TYR A 97 -0.91 21.90 4.56
C TYR A 97 0.29 22.55 5.26
N GLN A 98 0.42 22.34 6.57
CA GLN A 98 1.55 22.85 7.35
C GLN A 98 2.88 22.28 6.87
N GLY A 99 2.88 21.04 6.39
CA GLY A 99 4.05 20.40 5.79
C GLY A 99 4.37 20.92 4.39
N LYS A 100 3.54 21.81 3.84
CA LYS A 100 3.68 22.38 2.49
C LYS A 100 3.67 21.31 1.39
N LYS A 101 2.96 20.20 1.63
CA LYS A 101 2.84 19.10 0.67
C LYS A 101 1.58 19.20 -0.20
N VAL A 102 0.74 20.21 0.07
CA VAL A 102 -0.53 20.41 -0.62
C VAL A 102 -0.56 21.79 -1.23
N SER A 103 -0.81 21.86 -2.54
CA SER A 103 -0.89 23.13 -3.27
C SER A 103 -2.31 23.74 -3.17
N PRO A 104 -2.49 25.04 -3.46
CA PRO A 104 -3.82 25.64 -3.54
C PRO A 104 -4.74 24.95 -4.54
N GLU A 105 -4.18 24.47 -5.66
CA GLU A 105 -4.94 23.74 -6.69
C GLU A 105 -5.48 22.41 -6.15
N GLU A 106 -4.67 21.68 -5.38
CA GLU A 106 -5.09 20.43 -4.76
C GLU A 106 -6.19 20.67 -3.71
N ILE A 107 -6.11 21.78 -2.97
CA ILE A 107 -7.14 22.16 -2.01
C ILE A 107 -8.45 22.43 -2.71
N GLN A 108 -8.40 23.14 -3.86
CA GLN A 108 -9.59 23.43 -4.65
C GLN A 108 -10.21 22.15 -5.21
N ASP A 109 -9.38 21.24 -5.72
CA ASP A 109 -9.83 19.95 -6.21
C ASP A 109 -10.52 19.15 -5.11
N LEU A 110 -9.95 19.14 -3.90
CA LEU A 110 -10.55 18.46 -2.77
C LEU A 110 -11.89 19.09 -2.39
N SER A 111 -11.97 20.42 -2.37
CA SER A 111 -13.20 21.14 -2.06
C SER A 111 -14.31 20.77 -3.05
N ASP A 112 -14.00 20.75 -4.33
CA ASP A 112 -14.93 20.38 -5.38
C ASP A 112 -15.40 18.93 -5.24
N PHE A 113 -14.46 18.01 -4.95
CA PHE A 113 -14.76 16.60 -4.72
C PHE A 113 -15.69 16.40 -3.53
N LEU A 114 -15.44 17.10 -2.43
CA LEU A 114 -16.28 17.00 -1.24
C LEU A 114 -17.71 17.46 -1.51
N LYS A 115 -17.88 18.49 -2.34
CA LYS A 115 -19.21 18.95 -2.76
C LYS A 115 -19.92 17.89 -3.59
N GLU A 116 -19.21 17.21 -4.49
CA GLU A 116 -19.75 16.10 -5.26
C GLU A 116 -20.24 14.97 -4.37
N LEU A 117 -19.45 14.60 -3.36
CA LEU A 117 -19.82 13.54 -2.41
C LEU A 117 -21.07 13.94 -1.62
N GLU A 118 -21.15 15.20 -1.17
CA GLU A 118 -22.30 15.73 -0.44
C GLU A 118 -23.56 15.67 -1.31
N ASP A 119 -23.46 16.04 -2.58
CA ASP A 119 -24.57 16.01 -3.52
C ASP A 119 -25.06 14.59 -3.80
N ARG A 120 -24.16 13.61 -3.82
CA ARG A 120 -24.52 12.20 -4.02
C ARG A 120 -25.30 11.61 -2.86
N GLU A 121 -25.10 12.12 -1.66
CA GLU A 121 -25.77 11.62 -0.45
C GLU A 121 -27.17 12.26 -0.26
N LYS A 122 -27.50 13.24 -1.06
CA LYS A 122 -28.84 13.81 -1.09
C LYS A 122 -29.69 13.02 -2.09
#